data_985d8b6ab20580976f1b3103fcce3c5f
#
_entry.id   985d8b6ab20580976f1b3103fcce3c5f
#
_cell.length_a   1.000
_cell.length_b   1.000
_cell.length_c   1.000
_cell.angle_alpha   90.00
_cell.angle_beta   90.00
_cell.angle_gamma   90.00
#
_symmetry.space_group_name_H-M   'P 1'
#
loop_
_entity.id
_entity.type
_entity.pdbx_description
1 polymer ?
#
loop_
_entity_poly.entity_id
_entity_poly.type
_entity_poly.pdbx_seq_one_letter_code
_entity_poly.pdbx_strand_id
1 'polypeptide(L)' 'MPGVIKEKRKSLMNQYNALEREYEALMDNIPKGGLSKKDDDRRRELQLMLRQLGSDLGQMEPDDKQFP' A
#
# COMPACT_ATOMS: atom_id res chain seq x y z
N MET A 1 19.10 -1.45 -17.12
CA MET A 1 18.00 -2.13 -17.77
C MET A 1 16.69 -1.56 -17.38
N PRO A 2 16.03 -0.93 -18.32
CA PRO A 2 14.76 -0.28 -18.02
C PRO A 2 13.66 -1.24 -17.62
N GLY A 3 13.67 -2.45 -18.11
CA GLY A 3 12.65 -3.41 -17.76
C GLY A 3 12.65 -3.79 -16.31
N VAL A 4 13.82 -3.83 -15.70
CA VAL A 4 13.93 -4.19 -14.29
C VAL A 4 13.26 -3.15 -13.40
N ILE A 5 13.41 -1.89 -13.73
CA ILE A 5 12.81 -0.82 -12.96
C ILE A 5 11.29 -0.87 -13.07
N LYS A 6 10.79 -1.12 -14.27
CA LYS A 6 9.34 -1.21 -14.47
C LYS A 6 8.75 -2.38 -13.70
N GLU A 7 9.43 -3.51 -13.70
CA GLU A 7 8.94 -4.67 -13.01
C GLU A 7 8.89 -4.45 -11.51
N LYS A 8 9.91 -3.81 -10.96
CA LYS A 8 9.95 -3.54 -9.55
C LYS A 8 8.82 -2.59 -9.14
N ARG A 9 8.59 -1.56 -9.94
CA ARG A 9 7.52 -0.61 -9.68
C ARG A 9 6.18 -1.30 -9.74
N LYS A 10 5.97 -2.16 -10.75
CA LYS A 10 4.73 -2.88 -10.89
C LYS A 10 4.49 -3.82 -9.72
N SER A 11 5.55 -4.47 -9.25
CA SER A 11 5.45 -5.34 -8.09
C SER A 11 5.05 -4.56 -6.84
N LEU A 12 5.64 -3.40 -6.63
CA LEU A 12 5.29 -2.55 -5.50
C LEU A 12 3.85 -2.06 -5.59
N MET A 13 3.42 -1.70 -6.79
CA MET A 13 2.04 -1.27 -7.01
C MET A 13 1.07 -2.40 -6.72
N ASN A 14 1.40 -3.60 -7.13
CA ASN A 14 0.54 -4.75 -6.87
C ASN A 14 0.44 -5.01 -5.38
N GLN A 15 1.55 -4.91 -4.66
CA GLN A 15 1.54 -5.09 -3.22
C GLN A 15 0.72 -4.00 -2.54
N TYR A 16 0.89 -2.78 -2.98
CA TYR A 16 0.15 -1.66 -2.42
C TYR A 16 -1.35 -1.87 -2.61
N ASN A 17 -1.75 -2.23 -3.82
CA ASN A 17 -3.17 -2.44 -4.12
C ASN A 17 -3.76 -3.60 -3.30
N ALA A 18 -3.00 -4.65 -3.12
CA ALA A 18 -3.47 -5.80 -2.34
C ALA A 18 -3.66 -5.41 -0.88
N LEU A 19 -2.71 -4.67 -0.32
CA LEU A 19 -2.80 -4.23 1.06
C LEU A 19 -3.92 -3.21 1.24
N GLU A 20 -4.12 -2.35 0.27
CA GLU A 20 -5.18 -1.37 0.32
C GLU A 20 -6.55 -2.04 0.32
N ARG A 21 -6.72 -3.07 -0.49
CA ARG A 21 -7.96 -3.83 -0.50
C ARG A 21 -8.22 -4.50 0.84
N GLU A 22 -7.17 -5.07 1.42
CA GLU A 22 -7.29 -5.72 2.71
C GLU A 22 -7.67 -4.70 3.78
N TYR A 23 -7.06 -3.54 3.75
CA TYR A 23 -7.34 -2.48 4.68
C TYR A 23 -8.80 -2.00 4.54
N GLU A 24 -9.25 -1.79 3.32
CA GLU A 24 -10.62 -1.36 3.08
C GLU A 24 -11.63 -2.40 3.55
N ALA A 25 -11.36 -3.67 3.28
CA ALA A 25 -12.24 -4.73 3.72
C ALA A 25 -12.32 -4.78 5.24
N LEU A 26 -11.20 -4.58 5.89
CA LEU A 26 -11.16 -4.58 7.34
C LEU A 26 -11.96 -3.42 7.91
N MET A 27 -11.84 -2.24 7.32
CA MET A 27 -12.55 -1.06 7.78
C MET A 27 -14.03 -1.13 7.49
N ASP A 28 -14.42 -1.80 6.39
CA ASP A 28 -15.82 -1.95 6.05
C ASP A 28 -16.54 -2.92 6.97
N ASN A 29 -15.83 -3.82 7.58
CA ASN A 29 -16.43 -4.85 8.43
C ASN A 29 -16.20 -4.58 9.91
N ILE A 30 -16.18 -3.33 10.31
CA ILE A 30 -16.00 -3.00 11.71
C ILE A 30 -17.28 -3.33 12.48
N PRO A 31 -17.19 -4.18 13.51
CA PRO A 31 -18.37 -4.49 14.30
C PRO A 31 -18.78 -3.33 15.19
N LYS A 32 -19.94 -3.40 15.78
CA LYS A 32 -20.49 -2.34 16.59
C LYS A 32 -19.56 -1.90 17.72
N GLY A 33 -18.87 -2.82 18.30
CA GLY A 33 -17.97 -2.50 19.40
C GLY A 33 -16.60 -2.03 18.97
N GLY A 34 -16.39 -1.87 17.68
CA GLY A 34 -15.09 -1.52 17.16
C GLY A 34 -14.31 -2.76 16.78
N LEU A 35 -13.08 -2.58 16.34
CA LEU A 35 -12.25 -3.70 15.94
C LEU A 35 -11.72 -4.44 17.15
N SER A 36 -11.61 -5.76 17.04
CA SER A 36 -10.98 -6.55 18.08
C SER A 36 -9.51 -6.16 18.13
N LYS A 37 -8.83 -6.53 19.21
CA LYS A 37 -7.43 -6.22 19.35
C LYS A 37 -6.61 -6.78 18.20
N LYS A 38 -6.94 -7.99 17.79
CA LYS A 38 -6.24 -8.66 16.71
C LYS A 38 -6.44 -7.89 15.39
N ASP A 39 -7.66 -7.48 15.12
CA ASP A 39 -7.96 -6.73 13.91
C ASP A 39 -7.36 -5.33 13.95
N ASP A 40 -7.34 -4.71 15.11
CA ASP A 40 -6.75 -3.41 15.27
C ASP A 40 -5.24 -3.46 15.04
N ASP A 41 -4.59 -4.51 15.53
CA ASP A 41 -3.17 -4.70 15.29
C ASP A 41 -2.90 -4.88 13.80
N ARG A 42 -3.77 -5.66 13.13
CA ARG A 42 -3.65 -5.85 11.69
C ARG A 42 -3.83 -4.53 10.93
N ARG A 43 -4.78 -3.74 11.37
CA ARG A 43 -5.02 -2.44 10.75
C ARG A 43 -3.78 -1.56 10.84
N ARG A 44 -3.15 -1.53 12.00
CA ARG A 44 -1.93 -0.73 12.18
C ARG A 44 -0.81 -1.24 11.29
N GLU A 45 -0.69 -2.56 11.21
CA GLU A 45 0.33 -3.18 10.38
C GLU A 45 0.11 -2.81 8.92
N LEU A 46 -1.13 -2.89 8.45
CA LEU A 46 -1.46 -2.54 7.09
C LEU A 46 -1.16 -1.06 6.82
N GLN A 47 -1.49 -0.19 7.76
CA GLN A 47 -1.20 1.22 7.60
C GLN A 47 0.28 1.48 7.46
N LEU A 48 1.09 0.83 8.27
CA LEU A 48 2.53 1.00 8.18
C LEU A 48 3.07 0.49 6.86
N MET A 49 2.60 -0.66 6.42
CA MET A 49 3.04 -1.23 5.16
C MET A 49 2.64 -0.37 3.98
N LEU A 50 1.41 0.13 3.99
CA LEU A 50 0.94 1.00 2.93
C LEU A 50 1.75 2.30 2.89
N ARG A 51 2.04 2.85 4.04
CA ARG A 51 2.82 4.07 4.13
C ARG A 51 4.22 3.86 3.58
N GLN A 52 4.84 2.74 3.92
CA GLN A 52 6.16 2.44 3.45
C GLN A 52 6.19 2.21 1.94
N LEU A 53 5.24 1.43 1.44
CA LEU A 53 5.15 1.20 0.00
C LEU A 53 4.85 2.48 -0.76
N GLY A 54 3.99 3.32 -0.20
CA GLY A 54 3.69 4.62 -0.81
C GLY A 54 4.91 5.49 -0.89
N SER A 55 5.74 5.47 0.16
CA SER A 55 6.98 6.22 0.16
C SER A 55 7.95 5.69 -0.90
N ASP A 56 8.08 4.37 -0.96
CA ASP A 56 8.95 3.75 -1.94
C ASP A 56 8.50 4.06 -3.36
N LEU A 57 7.20 3.99 -3.61
CA LEU A 57 6.67 4.32 -4.92
C LEU A 57 6.87 5.79 -5.27
N GLY A 58 6.77 6.65 -4.26
CA GLY A 58 7.00 8.07 -4.47
C GLY A 58 8.44 8.37 -4.83
N GLN A 59 9.37 7.57 -4.33
CA GLN A 59 10.77 7.75 -4.65
C GLN A 59 11.12 7.21 -6.03
N MET A 60 10.29 6.31 -6.55
CA MET A 60 10.50 5.76 -7.87
C MET A 60 9.75 6.60 -8.87
N GLU A 61 10.18 7.80 -9.06
CA GLU A 61 9.46 8.72 -9.90
C GLU A 61 9.52 8.32 -11.36
N PRO A 62 8.43 8.44 -12.06
CA PRO A 62 8.44 8.14 -13.49
C PRO A 62 9.17 9.23 -14.24
N ASP A 63 9.74 8.84 -15.35
CA ASP A 63 10.49 9.77 -16.13
C ASP A 63 9.68 10.93 -16.65
N ASP A 64 8.44 10.68 -16.91
CA ASP A 64 7.60 11.71 -17.44
C ASP A 64 7.19 12.74 -16.44
N LYS A 65 7.70 12.58 -15.24
CA LYS A 65 7.32 13.46 -14.26
C LYS A 65 7.96 14.78 -14.38
N GLN A 66 8.96 14.87 -15.08
CA GLN A 66 9.50 16.02 -15.12
C GLN A 66 8.84 16.97 -15.85
N PHE A 67 8.50 17.33 -16.19
CA PHE A 67 7.92 18.32 -16.70
C PHE A 67 7.98 19.30 -16.31
N PRO A 68 7.96 19.80 -16.54
CA PRO A 68 8.08 21.05 -16.41
C PRO A 68 7.37 21.63 -16.24
#